data_6124f178cf479b6eb1815c286aab78b2
#
_entry.id   6124f178cf479b6eb1815c286aab78b2
#
_cell.length_a   1.000
_cell.length_b   1.000
_cell.length_c   1.000
_cell.angle_alpha   90.00
_cell.angle_beta   90.00
_cell.angle_gamma   90.00
#
_symmetry.space_group_name_H-M   'P 1'
#
loop_
_entity.id
_entity.type
_entity.pdbx_description
1 polymer ?
#
loop_
_entity_poly.entity_id
_entity_poly.type
_entity_poly.pdbx_seq_one_letter_code
_entity_poly.pdbx_strand_id
1 'polypeptide(L)'
;EGANSELQKQITDYINGCPMVLGCHDLMVHDYGPGRRYASIHVEIDKNEDPMACHARIDRMERECLKNYGTHLVIHYDPVVTDDPEVNSTKRLVNTIIKVRDGRLTIHDFRMVDDGESVKMSFDMILPEDLRGQEQSIKETVEKALNSLDSKKYYADITFDMESEGSKED
;
A
#
# COMPACT_ATOMS: atom_id res chain seq x y z
N GLU A 1 -8.70 1.96 22.22
CA GLU A 1 -8.83 2.09 20.76
C GLU A 1 -8.15 3.35 20.20
N GLY A 2 -8.26 4.54 20.86
CA GLY A 2 -7.67 5.76 20.33
C GLY A 2 -6.14 5.82 20.33
N ALA A 3 -5.47 5.27 21.33
CA ALA A 3 -4.01 5.31 21.43
C ALA A 3 -3.30 4.45 20.37
N ASN A 4 -3.87 3.29 20.03
CA ASN A 4 -3.33 2.41 19.00
C ASN A 4 -3.51 3.00 17.60
N SER A 5 -4.64 3.64 17.34
CA SER A 5 -4.92 4.33 16.08
C SER A 5 -3.98 5.51 15.86
N GLU A 6 -3.69 6.29 16.90
CA GLU A 6 -2.74 7.41 16.84
C GLU A 6 -1.32 6.90 16.57
N LEU A 7 -0.89 5.85 17.25
CA LEU A 7 0.43 5.24 17.03
C LEU A 7 0.57 4.71 15.60
N GLN A 8 -0.45 4.04 15.08
CA GLN A 8 -0.45 3.55 13.70
C GLN A 8 -0.29 4.70 12.71
N LYS A 9 -1.01 5.79 12.92
CA LYS A 9 -0.90 6.98 12.09
C LYS A 9 0.51 7.59 12.14
N GLN A 10 1.07 7.72 13.32
CA GLN A 10 2.42 8.26 13.52
C GLN A 10 3.47 7.43 12.80
N ILE A 11 3.42 6.11 12.92
CA ILE A 11 4.36 5.21 12.25
C ILE A 11 4.20 5.29 10.73
N THR A 12 2.98 5.25 10.22
CA THR A 12 2.70 5.33 8.79
C THR A 12 3.17 6.66 8.21
N ASP A 13 2.88 7.78 8.86
CA ASP A 13 3.30 9.11 8.41
C ASP A 13 4.84 9.25 8.42
N TYR A 14 5.49 8.72 9.46
CA TYR A 14 6.95 8.71 9.53
C TYR A 14 7.57 7.91 8.38
N ILE A 15 7.11 6.68 8.16
CA ILE A 15 7.64 5.79 7.12
C ILE A 15 7.43 6.41 5.73
N ASN A 16 6.23 6.91 5.44
CA ASN A 16 5.93 7.55 4.16
C ASN A 16 6.74 8.82 3.90
N GLY A 17 7.23 9.47 4.94
CA GLY A 17 8.11 10.63 4.83
C GLY A 17 9.59 10.31 4.66
N CYS A 18 9.99 9.03 4.77
CA CYS A 18 11.38 8.64 4.64
C CYS A 18 11.85 8.59 3.18
N PRO A 19 13.12 8.94 2.90
CA PRO A 19 13.69 8.78 1.57
C PRO A 19 13.60 7.33 1.08
N MET A 20 13.50 7.13 -0.23
CA MET A 20 13.42 5.84 -0.92
C MET A 20 12.07 5.12 -0.75
N VAL A 21 11.23 5.50 0.20
CA VAL A 21 9.93 4.88 0.43
C VAL A 21 8.92 5.37 -0.60
N LEU A 22 8.36 4.46 -1.37
CA LEU A 22 7.29 4.75 -2.33
C LEU A 22 5.91 4.62 -1.69
N GLY A 23 5.78 3.76 -0.69
CA GLY A 23 4.56 3.55 0.07
C GLY A 23 4.76 2.47 1.13
N CYS A 24 3.76 2.29 1.97
CA CYS A 24 3.75 1.21 2.96
C CYS A 24 2.33 0.68 3.16
N HIS A 25 2.24 -0.56 3.64
CA HIS A 25 0.96 -1.23 3.89
C HIS A 25 1.10 -2.35 4.93
N ASP A 26 -0.03 -2.91 5.33
CA ASP A 26 -0.13 -4.03 6.27
C ASP A 26 0.59 -3.78 7.60
N LEU A 27 0.43 -2.58 8.16
CA LEU A 27 0.93 -2.29 9.49
C LEU A 27 0.14 -3.08 10.53
N MET A 28 0.84 -3.93 11.28
CA MET A 28 0.30 -4.65 12.43
C MET A 28 1.05 -4.24 13.68
N VAL A 29 0.31 -3.85 14.71
CA VAL A 29 0.87 -3.43 16.01
C VAL A 29 0.36 -4.35 17.11
N HIS A 30 1.31 -4.87 17.90
CA HIS A 30 1.03 -5.65 19.10
C HIS A 30 1.55 -4.89 20.32
N ASP A 31 0.66 -4.54 21.23
CA ASP A 31 0.98 -3.80 22.44
C ASP A 31 0.88 -4.70 23.66
N TYR A 32 2.01 -4.95 24.32
CA TYR A 32 2.13 -5.74 25.53
C TYR A 32 2.42 -4.87 26.77
N GLY A 33 2.18 -3.57 26.66
CA GLY A 33 2.41 -2.59 27.71
C GLY A 33 3.58 -1.64 27.41
N PRO A 34 3.85 -0.67 28.30
CA PRO A 34 4.90 0.33 28.10
C PRO A 34 6.26 -0.29 27.79
N GLY A 35 6.90 0.18 26.72
CA GLY A 35 8.21 -0.33 26.28
C GLY A 35 8.17 -1.73 25.64
N ARG A 36 6.99 -2.31 25.42
CA ARG A 36 6.80 -3.66 24.89
C ARG A 36 5.86 -3.67 23.69
N ARG A 37 6.04 -2.73 22.79
CA ARG A 37 5.28 -2.65 21.53
C ARG A 37 6.12 -3.23 20.41
N TYR A 38 5.48 -4.08 19.60
CA TYR A 38 6.08 -4.72 18.45
C TYR A 38 5.19 -4.47 17.25
N ALA A 39 5.79 -4.16 16.13
CA ALA A 39 5.05 -3.91 14.91
C ALA A 39 5.77 -4.52 13.70
N SER A 40 5.01 -4.83 12.68
CA SER A 40 5.52 -5.18 11.35
C SER A 40 4.83 -4.35 10.30
N ILE A 41 5.56 -4.05 9.22
CA ILE A 41 5.05 -3.26 8.10
C ILE A 41 5.74 -3.70 6.81
N HIS A 42 5.01 -3.63 5.70
CA HIS A 42 5.58 -3.75 4.36
C HIS A 42 5.89 -2.36 3.81
N VAL A 43 7.10 -2.17 3.30
CA VAL A 43 7.58 -0.92 2.72
C VAL A 43 7.99 -1.16 1.28
N GLU A 44 7.47 -0.35 0.38
CA GLU A 44 7.73 -0.44 -1.04
C GLU A 44 8.89 0.49 -1.42
N ILE A 45 9.90 -0.07 -2.09
CA ILE A 45 11.09 0.61 -2.56
C ILE A 45 11.33 0.22 -4.01
N ASP A 46 11.77 1.15 -4.85
CA ASP A 46 12.09 0.87 -6.25
C ASP A 46 13.14 -0.26 -6.34
N LYS A 47 12.88 -1.26 -7.18
CA LYS A 47 13.79 -2.41 -7.37
C LYS A 47 15.17 -2.03 -7.85
N ASN A 48 15.33 -0.87 -8.48
CA ASN A 48 16.60 -0.38 -9.01
C ASN A 48 17.45 0.35 -7.96
N GLU A 49 16.93 0.55 -6.74
CA GLU A 49 17.74 1.10 -5.66
C GLU A 49 18.84 0.13 -5.23
N ASP A 50 19.97 0.69 -4.80
CA ASP A 50 21.08 -0.13 -4.32
C ASP A 50 20.67 -0.95 -3.09
N PRO A 51 20.84 -2.30 -3.09
CA PRO A 51 20.42 -3.14 -1.97
C PRO A 51 21.07 -2.79 -0.63
N MET A 52 22.33 -2.35 -0.64
CA MET A 52 23.02 -1.94 0.59
C MET A 52 22.46 -0.63 1.13
N ALA A 53 22.11 0.31 0.25
CA ALA A 53 21.44 1.54 0.65
C ALA A 53 20.03 1.26 1.19
N CYS A 54 19.29 0.32 0.61
CA CYS A 54 18.00 -0.12 1.11
C CYS A 54 18.11 -0.69 2.53
N HIS A 55 19.08 -1.58 2.75
CA HIS A 55 19.32 -2.16 4.07
C HIS A 55 19.63 -1.08 5.11
N ALA A 56 20.52 -0.15 4.79
CA ALA A 56 20.88 0.95 5.70
C ALA A 56 19.67 1.84 6.02
N ARG A 57 18.82 2.10 5.05
CA ARG A 57 17.59 2.88 5.24
C ARG A 57 16.59 2.16 6.13
N ILE A 58 16.37 0.88 5.90
CA ILE A 58 15.47 0.05 6.71
C ILE A 58 15.95 0.00 8.16
N ASP A 59 17.21 -0.30 8.37
CA ASP A 59 17.80 -0.35 9.70
C ASP A 59 17.65 0.98 10.45
N ARG A 60 17.84 2.10 9.75
CA ARG A 60 17.63 3.43 10.33
C ARG A 60 16.16 3.67 10.70
N MET A 61 15.22 3.32 9.84
CA MET A 61 13.78 3.46 10.13
C MET A 61 13.37 2.64 11.35
N GLU A 62 13.87 1.42 11.47
CA GLU A 62 13.60 0.55 12.63
C GLU A 62 14.14 1.15 13.92
N ARG A 63 15.37 1.68 13.91
CA ARG A 63 15.96 2.37 15.06
C ARG A 63 15.20 3.63 15.45
N GLU A 64 14.86 4.47 14.47
CA GLU A 64 14.12 5.72 14.73
C GLU A 64 12.72 5.46 15.25
N CYS A 65 12.07 4.40 14.79
CA CYS A 65 10.76 4.00 15.28
C CYS A 65 10.81 3.58 16.76
N LEU A 66 11.83 2.84 17.16
CA LEU A 66 12.02 2.49 18.55
C LEU A 66 12.30 3.73 19.41
N LYS A 67 13.17 4.61 18.93
CA LYS A 67 13.56 5.83 19.64
C LYS A 67 12.39 6.82 19.83
N ASN A 68 11.63 7.07 18.75
CA ASN A 68 10.63 8.13 18.74
C ASN A 68 9.23 7.66 19.14
N TYR A 69 8.91 6.38 18.91
CA TYR A 69 7.56 5.83 19.14
C TYR A 69 7.55 4.62 20.10
N GLY A 70 8.70 4.28 20.68
CA GLY A 70 8.79 3.17 21.65
C GLY A 70 8.32 1.83 21.09
N THR A 71 8.47 1.62 19.78
CA THR A 71 7.96 0.46 19.07
C THR A 71 9.08 -0.27 18.34
N HIS A 72 9.23 -1.56 18.62
CA HIS A 72 10.13 -2.45 17.88
C HIS A 72 9.48 -2.79 16.53
N LEU A 73 9.93 -2.13 15.49
CA LEU A 73 9.40 -2.31 14.14
C LEU A 73 10.27 -3.29 13.35
N VAL A 74 9.62 -4.24 12.69
CA VAL A 74 10.23 -5.10 11.68
C VAL A 74 9.69 -4.67 10.32
N ILE A 75 10.57 -4.29 9.41
CA ILE A 75 10.23 -3.86 8.07
C ILE A 75 10.53 -4.98 7.09
N HIS A 76 9.49 -5.41 6.40
CA HIS A 76 9.60 -6.26 5.22
C HIS A 76 9.52 -5.36 3.99
N TYR A 77 10.62 -5.19 3.27
CA TYR A 77 10.59 -4.35 2.10
C TYR A 77 10.26 -5.12 0.83
N ASP A 78 9.40 -4.51 0.01
CA ASP A 78 8.97 -5.06 -1.27
C ASP A 78 9.62 -4.26 -2.40
N PRO A 79 10.49 -4.88 -3.23
CA PRO A 79 11.02 -4.21 -4.40
C PRO A 79 9.94 -4.06 -5.46
N VAL A 80 9.63 -2.83 -5.85
CA VAL A 80 8.59 -2.51 -6.83
C VAL A 80 9.18 -1.97 -8.13
N VAL A 81 8.47 -2.20 -9.21
CA VAL A 81 8.83 -1.71 -10.54
C VAL A 81 8.04 -0.46 -10.85
N THR A 82 8.72 0.67 -11.10
CA THR A 82 8.08 1.97 -11.30
C THR A 82 8.01 2.42 -12.75
N ASP A 83 8.97 2.02 -13.59
CA ASP A 83 9.12 2.48 -14.98
C ASP A 83 9.24 1.30 -15.96
N ASP A 84 8.22 0.46 -16.04
CA ASP A 84 8.19 -0.69 -16.91
C ASP A 84 6.96 -0.65 -17.82
N PRO A 85 7.09 -0.91 -19.15
CA PRO A 85 5.95 -1.00 -20.06
C PRO A 85 4.89 -2.02 -19.63
N GLU A 86 5.31 -3.11 -19.01
CA GLU A 86 4.40 -4.15 -18.48
C GLU A 86 3.58 -3.61 -17.30
N VAL A 87 4.20 -2.88 -16.38
CA VAL A 87 3.52 -2.21 -15.27
C VAL A 87 2.50 -1.21 -15.80
N ASN A 88 2.88 -0.41 -16.78
CA ASN A 88 1.98 0.58 -17.40
C ASN A 88 0.80 -0.10 -18.13
N SER A 89 1.04 -1.22 -18.79
CA SER A 89 -0.02 -2.01 -19.45
C SER A 89 -1.00 -2.58 -18.41
N THR A 90 -0.50 -3.15 -17.35
CA THR A 90 -1.32 -3.69 -16.26
C THR A 90 -2.12 -2.59 -15.57
N LYS A 91 -1.52 -1.44 -15.33
CA LYS A 91 -2.21 -0.27 -14.78
C LYS A 91 -3.39 0.17 -15.66
N ARG A 92 -3.17 0.27 -16.96
CA ARG A 92 -4.25 0.63 -17.92
C ARG A 92 -5.38 -0.39 -17.90
N LEU A 93 -5.05 -1.67 -17.85
CA LEU A 93 -6.03 -2.75 -17.81
C LEU A 93 -6.86 -2.69 -16.53
N VAL A 94 -6.21 -2.55 -15.36
CA VAL A 94 -6.89 -2.40 -14.07
C VAL A 94 -7.81 -1.19 -14.08
N ASN A 95 -7.33 -0.06 -14.60
CA ASN A 95 -8.14 1.15 -14.69
C ASN A 95 -9.37 0.95 -15.57
N THR A 96 -9.24 0.23 -16.67
CA THR A 96 -10.38 -0.12 -17.56
C THR A 96 -11.40 -1.00 -16.82
N ILE A 97 -10.95 -2.03 -16.12
CA ILE A 97 -11.82 -2.92 -15.33
C ILE A 97 -12.61 -2.13 -14.30
N ILE A 98 -11.93 -1.27 -13.56
CA ILE A 98 -12.53 -0.44 -12.52
C ILE A 98 -13.56 0.54 -13.10
N LYS A 99 -13.25 1.17 -14.21
CA LYS A 99 -14.15 2.11 -14.89
C LYS A 99 -15.40 1.45 -15.45
N VAL A 100 -15.33 0.21 -15.89
CA VAL A 100 -16.49 -0.57 -16.31
C VAL A 100 -17.41 -0.83 -15.12
N ARG A 101 -16.87 -1.06 -13.94
CA ARG A 101 -17.66 -1.24 -12.73
C ARG A 101 -18.36 0.04 -12.30
N ASP A 102 -17.63 1.14 -12.23
CA ASP A 102 -18.14 2.48 -11.94
C ASP A 102 -17.20 3.53 -12.54
N GLY A 103 -17.71 4.36 -13.44
CA GLY A 103 -16.92 5.35 -14.16
C GLY A 103 -16.31 6.45 -13.31
N ARG A 104 -16.75 6.61 -12.07
CA ARG A 104 -16.19 7.58 -11.10
C ARG A 104 -14.91 7.10 -10.47
N LEU A 105 -14.65 5.78 -10.46
CA LEU A 105 -13.48 5.21 -9.82
C LEU A 105 -12.22 5.46 -10.66
N THR A 106 -11.16 5.91 -9.99
CA THR A 106 -9.82 6.09 -10.56
C THR A 106 -8.79 5.51 -9.64
N ILE A 107 -7.69 5.02 -10.21
CA ILE A 107 -6.58 4.48 -9.45
C ILE A 107 -5.42 5.48 -9.42
N HIS A 108 -4.73 5.53 -8.28
CA HIS A 108 -3.56 6.36 -8.05
C HIS A 108 -2.43 5.51 -7.46
N ASP A 109 -1.20 5.95 -7.68
CA ASP A 109 0.00 5.35 -7.07
C ASP A 109 0.11 3.84 -7.33
N PHE A 110 -0.12 3.42 -8.57
CA PHE A 110 -0.07 2.02 -8.96
C PHE A 110 1.36 1.48 -8.88
N ARG A 111 1.54 0.38 -8.15
CA ARG A 111 2.79 -0.33 -7.97
C ARG A 111 2.55 -1.82 -8.15
N MET A 112 3.56 -2.54 -8.59
CA MET A 112 3.45 -3.96 -8.91
C MET A 112 4.72 -4.71 -8.53
N VAL A 113 4.57 -5.86 -7.89
CA VAL A 113 5.65 -6.83 -7.63
C VAL A 113 5.30 -8.12 -8.34
N ASP A 114 6.19 -8.57 -9.23
CA ASP A 114 6.07 -9.84 -9.95
C ASP A 114 7.19 -10.78 -9.49
N ASP A 115 6.84 -11.89 -8.85
CA ASP A 115 7.80 -12.91 -8.40
C ASP A 115 7.93 -14.09 -9.37
N GLY A 116 7.30 -14.02 -10.54
CA GLY A 116 7.28 -15.04 -11.56
C GLY A 116 6.09 -15.99 -11.50
N GLU A 117 5.55 -16.27 -10.33
CA GLU A 117 4.37 -17.11 -10.12
C GLU A 117 3.12 -16.29 -9.82
N SER A 118 3.30 -15.20 -9.08
CA SER A 118 2.22 -14.29 -8.70
C SER A 118 2.60 -12.84 -8.94
N VAL A 119 1.58 -12.00 -9.09
CA VAL A 119 1.70 -10.55 -9.23
C VAL A 119 0.90 -9.89 -8.13
N LYS A 120 1.55 -9.11 -7.28
CA LYS A 120 0.90 -8.28 -6.28
C LYS A 120 0.85 -6.85 -6.77
N MET A 121 -0.36 -6.32 -6.89
CA MET A 121 -0.61 -4.92 -7.25
C MET A 121 -1.00 -4.15 -6.01
N SER A 122 -0.47 -2.93 -5.88
CA SER A 122 -0.84 -2.00 -4.83
C SER A 122 -1.23 -0.67 -5.45
N PHE A 123 -2.36 -0.13 -5.07
CA PHE A 123 -2.81 1.17 -5.56
C PHE A 123 -3.83 1.81 -4.62
N ASP A 124 -4.02 3.11 -4.80
CA ASP A 124 -4.96 3.90 -4.03
C ASP A 124 -6.20 4.20 -4.88
N MET A 125 -7.35 4.29 -4.22
CA MET A 125 -8.62 4.60 -4.85
C MET A 125 -9.44 5.51 -3.94
N ILE A 126 -10.01 6.57 -4.49
CA ILE A 126 -11.00 7.38 -3.79
C ILE A 126 -12.36 6.74 -3.97
N LEU A 127 -12.99 6.37 -2.86
CA LEU A 127 -14.28 5.70 -2.86
C LEU A 127 -15.40 6.71 -2.64
N PRO A 128 -16.36 6.85 -3.58
CA PRO A 128 -17.57 7.61 -3.34
C PRO A 128 -18.38 7.07 -2.16
N GLU A 129 -19.04 7.95 -1.43
CA GLU A 129 -19.76 7.60 -0.20
C GLU A 129 -20.83 6.51 -0.43
N ASP A 130 -21.53 6.55 -1.56
CA ASP A 130 -22.58 5.57 -1.93
C ASP A 130 -22.01 4.18 -2.24
N LEU A 131 -20.69 4.05 -2.40
CA LEU A 131 -19.99 2.77 -2.60
C LEU A 131 -19.35 2.24 -1.32
N ARG A 132 -19.51 2.90 -0.19
CA ARG A 132 -19.04 2.42 1.12
C ARG A 132 -19.60 1.02 1.40
N GLY A 133 -18.72 0.12 1.84
CA GLY A 133 -19.05 -1.30 2.07
C GLY A 133 -18.83 -2.19 0.84
N GLN A 134 -18.49 -1.62 -0.33
CA GLN A 134 -18.22 -2.39 -1.55
C GLN A 134 -16.73 -2.62 -1.81
N GLU A 135 -15.85 -2.29 -0.87
CA GLU A 135 -14.39 -2.38 -1.01
C GLU A 135 -13.94 -3.79 -1.37
N GLN A 136 -14.42 -4.80 -0.64
CA GLN A 136 -14.09 -6.21 -0.92
C GLN A 136 -14.61 -6.66 -2.29
N SER A 137 -15.79 -6.23 -2.67
CA SER A 137 -16.39 -6.54 -3.98
C SER A 137 -15.61 -5.92 -5.13
N ILE A 138 -15.11 -4.69 -4.97
CA ILE A 138 -14.25 -4.02 -5.96
C ILE A 138 -12.92 -4.77 -6.12
N LYS A 139 -12.28 -5.13 -5.02
CA LYS A 139 -11.06 -5.95 -5.02
C LYS A 139 -11.25 -7.26 -5.78
N GLU A 140 -12.31 -7.99 -5.47
CA GLU A 140 -12.63 -9.26 -6.14
C GLU A 140 -12.91 -9.08 -7.63
N THR A 141 -13.54 -8.00 -8.04
CA THR A 141 -13.76 -7.67 -9.45
C THR A 141 -12.44 -7.57 -10.20
N VAL A 142 -11.45 -6.86 -9.65
CA VAL A 142 -10.12 -6.69 -10.24
C VAL A 142 -9.38 -8.04 -10.29
N GLU A 143 -9.31 -8.74 -9.19
CA GLU A 143 -8.58 -10.01 -9.10
C GLU A 143 -9.16 -11.08 -10.04
N LYS A 144 -10.48 -11.24 -10.08
CA LYS A 144 -11.15 -12.19 -10.97
C LYS A 144 -10.91 -11.88 -12.45
N ALA A 145 -11.00 -10.62 -12.84
CA ALA A 145 -10.79 -10.21 -14.22
C ALA A 145 -9.37 -10.51 -14.68
N LEU A 146 -8.37 -10.18 -13.87
CA LEU A 146 -6.96 -10.43 -14.21
C LEU A 146 -6.62 -11.92 -14.17
N ASN A 147 -7.10 -12.65 -13.19
CA ASN A 147 -6.86 -14.09 -13.07
C ASN A 147 -7.50 -14.91 -14.21
N SER A 148 -8.49 -14.34 -14.91
CA SER A 148 -9.08 -14.98 -16.10
C SER A 148 -8.26 -14.79 -17.38
N LEU A 149 -7.33 -13.85 -17.39
CA LEU A 149 -6.58 -13.44 -18.59
C LEU A 149 -5.18 -14.06 -18.68
N ASP A 150 -4.62 -14.50 -17.56
CA ASP A 150 -3.24 -14.96 -17.48
C ASP A 150 -3.14 -16.20 -16.59
N SER A 151 -2.05 -16.97 -16.77
CA SER A 151 -1.71 -18.11 -15.93
C SER A 151 -1.13 -17.69 -14.55
N LYS A 152 -0.66 -16.46 -14.42
CA LYS A 152 -0.19 -15.90 -13.15
C LYS A 152 -1.35 -15.61 -12.23
N LYS A 153 -1.08 -15.67 -10.94
CA LYS A 153 -2.07 -15.31 -9.93
C LYS A 153 -1.89 -13.85 -9.53
N TYR A 154 -2.97 -13.07 -9.67
CA TYR A 154 -3.00 -11.65 -9.35
C TYR A 154 -3.67 -11.40 -8.01
N TYR A 155 -3.03 -10.56 -7.20
CA TYR A 155 -3.54 -10.05 -5.93
C TYR A 155 -3.60 -8.54 -5.98
N ALA A 156 -4.70 -7.95 -5.55
CA ALA A 156 -4.85 -6.51 -5.43
C ALA A 156 -4.87 -6.09 -3.95
N ASP A 157 -3.95 -5.20 -3.59
CA ASP A 157 -3.95 -4.51 -2.31
C ASP A 157 -4.36 -3.06 -2.58
N ILE A 158 -5.60 -2.72 -2.21
CA ILE A 158 -6.21 -1.43 -2.52
C ILE A 158 -6.35 -0.63 -1.23
N THR A 159 -5.74 0.55 -1.19
CA THR A 159 -6.00 1.53 -0.15
C THR A 159 -7.16 2.42 -0.57
N PHE A 160 -8.27 2.32 0.15
CA PHE A 160 -9.45 3.13 -0.11
C PHE A 160 -9.44 4.38 0.75
N ASP A 161 -9.47 5.54 0.10
CA ASP A 161 -9.71 6.82 0.74
C ASP A 161 -11.14 7.25 0.48
N MET A 162 -11.83 7.72 1.51
CA MET A 162 -13.19 8.23 1.35
C MET A 162 -13.15 9.62 0.73
N GLU A 163 -14.13 9.89 -0.14
CA GLU A 163 -14.37 11.24 -0.65
C GLU A 163 -14.66 12.17 0.53
N SER A 164 -13.86 13.26 0.69
CA SER A 164 -14.08 14.22 1.76
C SER A 164 -15.39 14.96 1.52
N GLU A 165 -16.29 14.97 2.51
CA GLU A 165 -17.40 15.92 2.56
C GLU A 165 -16.80 17.32 2.68
N GLY A 166 -16.77 18.09 1.62
CA GLY A 166 -16.47 19.49 1.71
C GLY A 166 -15.49 20.05 0.69
N SER A 167 -15.94 20.27 -0.48
CA SER A 167 -15.72 21.51 -1.22
C SER A 167 -16.88 21.70 -2.18
N LYS A 168 -18.02 22.03 -1.58
CA LYS A 168 -18.95 22.94 -2.27
C LYS A 168 -18.37 24.31 -2.02
N GLU A 169 -17.47 24.74 -2.86
CA GLU A 169 -17.20 26.16 -3.02
C GLU A 169 -18.36 26.71 -3.85
N ASP A 170 -19.05 27.68 -3.25
CA ASP A 170 -20.07 28.55 -3.85
C ASP A 170 -19.49 29.38 -5.00
#